data_18121f4515f80d190441969130ad5bf8
#
_entry.id   18121f4515f80d190441969130ad5bf8
#
_cell.length_a   1.000
_cell.length_b   1.000
_cell.length_c   1.000
_cell.angle_alpha   90.00
_cell.angle_beta   90.00
_cell.angle_gamma   90.00
#
_symmetry.space_group_name_H-M   'P 1'
#
loop_
_entity.id
_entity.type
_entity.pdbx_description
1 polymer ?
#
loop_
_entity_poly.entity_id
_entity_poly.type
_entity_poly.pdbx_seq_one_letter_code
_entity_poly.pdbx_strand_id
1 'polypeptide(L)'
;MNGELFDSTIPFGEPELLKASAYRRYLDELNADSTPGGDSSRMNQLSPSLQADLQRADQRGGVSETVEVIAACVRHSTRVTIYLQCAGRVLPLTVFPHERLVHCPMDLNEFIERHMAQARVMHLEPAVLRPPGDSERELIGDSRQYHPLTPLLWELAMRGPRGELLPEIAGPAVYRVAPSLDTATLPVASAIKSVIERLRRKAVPLATIAGWPALDRERAARLLNALYLQSGLIVSRSHRDAVRDGWF
;
A
#
# COMPACT_ATOMS: atom_id res chain seq x y z
N MET A 1 4.86 -9.82 49.03
CA MET A 1 5.09 -10.11 47.60
C MET A 1 4.25 -9.10 46.80
N ASN A 2 4.91 -8.00 46.42
CA ASN A 2 4.24 -6.88 45.73
C ASN A 2 4.27 -7.16 44.23
N GLY A 3 3.11 -7.40 43.67
CA GLY A 3 2.94 -7.39 42.22
C GLY A 3 3.01 -5.95 41.71
N GLU A 4 4.09 -5.60 41.07
CA GLU A 4 4.16 -4.35 40.28
C GLU A 4 3.23 -4.48 39.10
N LEU A 5 2.07 -3.83 39.22
CA LEU A 5 1.22 -3.51 38.07
C LEU A 5 2.03 -2.56 37.17
N PHE A 6 2.36 -3.01 35.97
CA PHE A 6 2.90 -2.15 34.93
C PHE A 6 1.82 -1.13 34.58
N ASP A 7 1.95 0.04 35.15
CA ASP A 7 1.15 1.19 34.85
C ASP A 7 1.59 1.71 33.46
N SER A 8 0.90 1.24 32.42
CA SER A 8 1.13 1.70 31.04
C SER A 8 0.38 3.01 30.82
N THR A 9 0.79 4.05 31.54
CA THR A 9 0.41 5.43 31.24
C THR A 9 1.30 5.96 30.12
N ILE A 10 0.93 5.66 28.88
CA ILE A 10 1.38 6.47 27.74
C ILE A 10 0.59 7.77 27.82
N PRO A 11 1.26 8.93 28.03
CA PRO A 11 0.56 10.21 28.02
C PRO A 11 -0.09 10.38 26.64
N PHE A 12 -1.35 10.83 26.61
CA PHE A 12 -2.03 11.28 25.39
C PHE A 12 -1.37 12.58 24.90
N GLY A 13 -0.19 12.46 24.33
CA GLY A 13 0.51 13.44 23.53
C GLY A 13 0.78 12.80 22.17
N GLU A 14 1.28 13.56 21.20
CA GLU A 14 1.67 13.03 19.88
C GLU A 14 2.33 11.66 20.06
N PRO A 15 1.87 10.60 19.37
CA PRO A 15 2.37 9.27 19.58
C PRO A 15 3.89 9.27 19.38
N GLU A 16 4.67 9.06 20.43
CA GLU A 16 6.11 8.89 20.30
C GLU A 16 6.37 7.66 19.47
N LEU A 17 6.63 7.87 18.19
CA LEU A 17 6.96 6.79 17.28
C LEU A 17 8.20 6.08 17.79
N LEU A 18 8.11 4.77 17.94
CA LEU A 18 9.20 3.92 18.40
C LEU A 18 10.45 4.09 17.52
N LYS A 19 11.64 4.07 18.13
CA LYS A 19 12.88 4.02 17.36
C LYS A 19 12.97 2.71 16.59
N ALA A 20 13.35 2.75 15.31
CA ALA A 20 13.47 1.58 14.47
C ALA A 20 14.44 0.52 15.06
N SER A 21 15.50 0.94 15.76
CA SER A 21 16.42 0.04 16.42
C SER A 21 15.80 -0.72 17.59
N ALA A 22 14.93 -0.07 18.39
CA ALA A 22 14.21 -0.71 19.48
C ALA A 22 13.18 -1.71 18.96
N TYR A 23 12.47 -1.35 17.89
CA TYR A 23 11.49 -2.23 17.26
C TYR A 23 12.14 -3.47 16.61
N ARG A 24 13.30 -3.32 15.96
CA ARG A 24 14.06 -4.47 15.43
C ARG A 24 14.45 -5.44 16.54
N ARG A 25 14.98 -4.92 17.66
CA ARG A 25 15.32 -5.76 18.82
C ARG A 25 14.09 -6.53 19.32
N TYR A 26 12.96 -5.86 19.42
CA TYR A 26 11.69 -6.51 19.80
C TYR A 26 11.29 -7.63 18.81
N LEU A 27 11.44 -7.40 17.49
CA LEU A 27 11.18 -8.45 16.51
C LEU A 27 12.17 -9.61 16.62
N ASP A 28 13.46 -9.33 16.86
CA ASP A 28 14.48 -10.35 17.05
C ASP A 28 14.22 -11.19 18.33
N GLU A 29 13.78 -10.57 19.40
CA GLU A 29 13.37 -11.26 20.65
C GLU A 29 12.13 -12.14 20.40
N LEU A 30 11.09 -11.64 19.71
CA LEU A 30 9.92 -12.43 19.34
C LEU A 30 10.28 -13.65 18.47
N ASN A 31 11.22 -13.49 17.55
CA ASN A 31 11.66 -14.58 16.69
C ASN A 31 12.53 -15.59 17.45
N ALA A 32 13.33 -15.14 18.44
CA ALA A 32 14.15 -16.00 19.27
C ALA A 32 13.32 -16.85 20.27
N ASP A 33 12.24 -16.29 20.79
CA ASP A 33 11.31 -16.99 21.69
C ASP A 33 10.36 -17.95 20.95
N SER A 34 10.32 -17.87 19.61
CA SER A 34 9.61 -18.82 18.75
C SER A 34 10.38 -20.13 18.67
N THR A 35 10.15 -21.04 19.62
CA THR A 35 10.69 -22.43 19.62
C THR A 35 10.32 -23.13 18.31
N PRO A 36 11.15 -24.04 17.74
CA PRO A 36 10.80 -24.84 16.57
C PRO A 36 9.60 -25.75 16.90
N GLY A 37 8.40 -25.29 16.59
CA GLY A 37 7.13 -25.96 16.93
C GLY A 37 6.08 -25.03 17.56
N GLY A 38 6.46 -23.84 18.00
CA GLY A 38 5.57 -22.80 18.48
C GLY A 38 5.34 -21.79 17.33
N ASP A 39 4.15 -21.75 16.86
CA ASP A 39 3.61 -20.89 15.81
C ASP A 39 4.27 -19.51 15.77
N SER A 40 4.74 -19.13 14.59
CA SER A 40 4.88 -17.74 14.14
C SER A 40 3.47 -17.14 14.04
N SER A 41 2.80 -17.07 15.19
CA SER A 41 1.33 -17.01 15.31
C SER A 41 0.67 -15.79 14.64
N ARG A 42 1.40 -14.72 14.37
CA ARG A 42 0.76 -13.50 13.88
C ARG A 42 0.80 -13.38 12.34
N MET A 43 1.87 -13.78 11.69
CA MET A 43 1.87 -13.88 10.22
C MET A 43 0.97 -15.01 9.72
N ASN A 44 0.82 -16.10 10.47
CA ASN A 44 -0.09 -17.20 10.15
C ASN A 44 -1.58 -16.82 10.23
N GLN A 45 -1.92 -15.65 10.78
CA GLN A 45 -3.28 -15.12 10.80
C GLN A 45 -3.64 -14.32 9.52
N LEU A 46 -2.67 -14.00 8.66
CA LEU A 46 -2.94 -13.45 7.34
C LEU A 46 -3.43 -14.56 6.41
N SER A 47 -4.31 -14.22 5.46
CA SER A 47 -4.80 -15.22 4.50
C SER A 47 -3.63 -15.86 3.74
N PRO A 48 -3.67 -17.19 3.47
CA PRO A 48 -2.59 -17.88 2.76
C PRO A 48 -2.26 -17.26 1.39
N SER A 49 -3.26 -16.70 0.72
CA SER A 49 -3.10 -16.01 -0.56
C SER A 49 -2.32 -14.70 -0.43
N LEU A 50 -2.59 -13.91 0.62
CA LEU A 50 -1.83 -12.69 0.92
C LEU A 50 -0.39 -13.04 1.29
N GLN A 51 -0.17 -14.04 2.13
CA GLN A 51 1.18 -14.52 2.48
C GLN A 51 1.98 -14.94 1.25
N ALA A 52 1.37 -15.70 0.34
CA ALA A 52 2.03 -16.13 -0.89
C ALA A 52 2.41 -14.96 -1.80
N ASP A 53 1.61 -13.89 -1.84
CA ASP A 53 1.92 -12.69 -2.61
C ASP A 53 3.06 -11.90 -1.98
N LEU A 54 3.07 -11.76 -0.65
CA LEU A 54 4.14 -11.09 0.08
C LEU A 54 5.48 -11.84 -0.06
N GLN A 55 5.46 -13.18 0.07
CA GLN A 55 6.65 -14.01 -0.15
C GLN A 55 7.21 -13.90 -1.57
N ARG A 56 6.33 -13.80 -2.57
CA ARG A 56 6.75 -13.58 -3.97
C ARG A 56 7.38 -12.20 -4.17
N ALA A 57 6.92 -11.19 -3.45
CA ALA A 57 7.51 -9.86 -3.47
C ALA A 57 8.94 -9.89 -2.87
N ASP A 58 9.12 -10.54 -1.72
CA ASP A 58 10.44 -10.70 -1.06
C ASP A 58 11.46 -11.46 -1.91
N GLN A 59 11.02 -12.54 -2.59
CA GLN A 59 11.90 -13.37 -3.44
C GLN A 59 12.44 -12.65 -4.69
N ARG A 60 11.83 -11.54 -5.10
CA ARG A 60 12.29 -10.74 -6.26
C ARG A 60 13.49 -9.84 -5.98
N GLY A 61 14.09 -9.95 -4.79
CA GLY A 61 15.44 -9.40 -4.52
C GLY A 61 15.44 -7.97 -3.97
N GLY A 62 14.38 -7.54 -3.34
CA GLY A 62 14.33 -6.24 -2.68
C GLY A 62 13.46 -6.25 -1.44
N VAL A 63 13.69 -5.31 -0.57
CA VAL A 63 12.74 -4.95 0.48
C VAL A 63 11.38 -4.76 -0.19
N SER A 64 10.36 -5.53 0.22
CA SER A 64 9.00 -5.41 -0.31
C SER A 64 8.62 -3.94 -0.38
N GLU A 65 8.37 -3.45 -1.59
CA GLU A 65 8.04 -2.05 -1.76
C GLU A 65 6.68 -1.77 -1.11
N THR A 66 6.61 -0.68 -0.38
CA THR A 66 5.37 -0.28 0.33
C THR A 66 4.14 -0.33 -0.59
N VAL A 67 4.31 0.03 -1.88
CA VAL A 67 3.22 -0.02 -2.86
C VAL A 67 2.76 -1.44 -3.17
N GLU A 68 3.66 -2.42 -3.25
CA GLU A 68 3.31 -3.83 -3.50
C GLU A 68 2.56 -4.43 -2.32
N VAL A 69 3.02 -4.15 -1.10
CA VAL A 69 2.37 -4.60 0.13
C VAL A 69 0.95 -4.04 0.23
N ILE A 70 0.78 -2.72 0.04
CA ILE A 70 -0.54 -2.09 0.09
C ILE A 70 -1.42 -2.61 -1.06
N ALA A 71 -0.87 -2.79 -2.26
CA ALA A 71 -1.60 -3.37 -3.39
C ALA A 71 -2.12 -4.79 -3.09
N ALA A 72 -1.29 -5.62 -2.46
CA ALA A 72 -1.70 -6.96 -2.01
C ALA A 72 -2.82 -6.87 -0.96
N CYS A 73 -2.69 -6.00 0.05
CA CYS A 73 -3.72 -5.80 1.06
C CYS A 73 -5.07 -5.35 0.45
N VAL A 74 -5.02 -4.40 -0.48
CA VAL A 74 -6.22 -3.91 -1.19
C VAL A 74 -6.86 -5.01 -2.02
N ARG A 75 -6.06 -5.79 -2.77
CA ARG A 75 -6.54 -6.90 -3.61
C ARG A 75 -7.21 -8.00 -2.81
N HIS A 76 -6.60 -8.39 -1.67
CA HIS A 76 -7.14 -9.41 -0.80
C HIS A 76 -8.19 -8.89 0.18
N SER A 77 -8.49 -7.60 0.13
CA SER A 77 -9.43 -6.94 1.05
C SER A 77 -9.13 -7.22 2.53
N THR A 78 -7.86 -7.38 2.86
CA THR A 78 -7.41 -7.75 4.22
C THR A 78 -7.00 -6.51 5.00
N ARG A 79 -7.56 -6.36 6.20
CA ARG A 79 -7.17 -5.30 7.14
C ARG A 79 -5.82 -5.67 7.77
N VAL A 80 -4.81 -4.82 7.59
CA VAL A 80 -3.45 -5.06 8.10
C VAL A 80 -2.85 -3.79 8.70
N THR A 81 -1.98 -3.98 9.67
CA THR A 81 -1.07 -2.94 10.13
C THR A 81 0.31 -3.17 9.51
N ILE A 82 0.81 -2.16 8.82
CA ILE A 82 2.11 -2.15 8.15
C ILE A 82 3.04 -1.26 8.98
N TYR A 83 4.09 -1.84 9.51
CA TYR A 83 5.11 -1.09 10.25
C TYR A 83 6.16 -0.59 9.27
N LEU A 84 6.17 0.72 9.06
CA LEU A 84 7.05 1.40 8.11
C LEU A 84 8.22 2.05 8.85
N GLN A 85 9.43 1.79 8.41
CA GLN A 85 10.59 2.56 8.85
C GLN A 85 10.65 3.88 8.10
N CYS A 86 10.55 5.00 8.83
CA CYS A 86 10.62 6.35 8.30
C CYS A 86 11.57 7.18 9.18
N ALA A 87 12.63 7.76 8.61
CA ALA A 87 13.57 8.63 9.32
C ALA A 87 14.07 8.08 10.67
N GLY A 88 14.36 6.77 10.75
CA GLY A 88 14.83 6.10 11.97
C GLY A 88 13.76 5.78 13.01
N ARG A 89 12.50 6.08 12.73
CA ARG A 89 11.33 5.74 13.55
C ARG A 89 10.44 4.73 12.84
N VAL A 90 9.54 4.10 13.57
CA VAL A 90 8.55 3.16 13.06
C VAL A 90 7.18 3.78 13.07
N LEU A 91 6.55 3.85 11.91
CA LEU A 91 5.20 4.32 11.72
C LEU A 91 4.26 3.13 11.50
N PRO A 92 3.32 2.83 12.40
CA PRO A 92 2.28 1.84 12.17
C PRO A 92 1.16 2.43 11.31
N LEU A 93 1.09 2.00 10.07
CA LEU A 93 0.05 2.39 9.12
C LEU A 93 -0.99 1.27 9.02
N THR A 94 -2.23 1.49 9.45
CA THR A 94 -3.27 0.46 9.36
C THR A 94 -4.17 0.73 8.17
N VAL A 95 -4.32 -0.25 7.28
CA VAL A 95 -5.11 -0.16 6.04
C VAL A 95 -6.42 -0.91 6.20
N PHE A 96 -7.52 -0.25 5.85
CA PHE A 96 -8.89 -0.77 5.83
C PHE A 96 -9.42 -0.74 4.39
N PRO A 97 -9.17 -1.78 3.57
CA PRO A 97 -9.48 -1.74 2.14
C PRO A 97 -10.97 -1.62 1.84
N HIS A 98 -11.82 -2.32 2.61
CA HIS A 98 -13.28 -2.28 2.42
C HIS A 98 -13.86 -0.89 2.69
N GLU A 99 -13.42 -0.27 3.77
CA GLU A 99 -13.88 1.05 4.20
C GLU A 99 -13.23 2.17 3.41
N ARG A 100 -12.22 1.83 2.59
CA ARG A 100 -11.40 2.80 1.85
C ARG A 100 -10.74 3.83 2.78
N LEU A 101 -10.32 3.38 3.96
CA LEU A 101 -9.69 4.19 4.99
C LEU A 101 -8.26 3.70 5.27
N VAL A 102 -7.47 4.60 5.81
CA VAL A 102 -6.17 4.35 6.41
C VAL A 102 -6.09 5.08 7.74
N HIS A 103 -5.56 4.40 8.76
CA HIS A 103 -5.20 5.03 10.02
C HIS A 103 -3.71 5.32 10.02
N CYS A 104 -3.35 6.57 10.22
CA CYS A 104 -1.97 7.05 10.29
C CYS A 104 -1.81 7.89 11.56
N PRO A 105 -0.93 7.51 12.51
CA PRO A 105 -0.76 8.24 13.77
C PRO A 105 -0.03 9.59 13.60
N MET A 106 0.55 9.88 12.45
CA MET A 106 1.07 11.18 12.08
C MET A 106 0.18 11.85 11.04
N ASP A 107 0.36 13.16 10.79
CA ASP A 107 -0.34 13.83 9.70
C ASP A 107 -0.06 13.14 8.36
N LEU A 108 -1.12 12.75 7.64
CA LEU A 108 -1.01 11.97 6.41
C LEU A 108 -0.31 12.76 5.29
N ASN A 109 -0.51 14.07 5.21
CA ASN A 109 0.15 14.91 4.21
C ASN A 109 1.65 15.02 4.52
N GLU A 110 2.00 15.19 5.80
CA GLU A 110 3.41 15.16 6.22
C GLU A 110 4.07 13.83 5.88
N PHE A 111 3.40 12.70 6.12
CA PHE A 111 3.89 11.38 5.72
C PHE A 111 4.12 11.31 4.22
N ILE A 112 3.14 11.69 3.41
CA ILE A 112 3.20 11.64 1.94
C ILE A 112 4.33 12.52 1.42
N GLU A 113 4.47 13.74 1.92
CA GLU A 113 5.43 14.72 1.39
C GLU A 113 6.87 14.43 1.79
N ARG A 114 7.10 13.99 3.04
CA ARG A 114 8.44 13.91 3.62
C ARG A 114 8.98 12.51 3.79
N HIS A 115 8.11 11.51 4.01
CA HIS A 115 8.52 10.19 4.47
C HIS A 115 8.23 9.06 3.51
N MET A 116 7.19 9.17 2.70
CA MET A 116 6.69 8.08 1.86
C MET A 116 7.75 7.52 0.89
N ALA A 117 8.54 8.39 0.26
CA ALA A 117 9.56 7.97 -0.71
C ALA A 117 10.70 7.14 -0.09
N GLN A 118 10.93 7.28 1.21
CA GLN A 118 11.98 6.58 1.97
C GLN A 118 11.41 5.50 2.88
N ALA A 119 10.09 5.36 2.93
CA ALA A 119 9.42 4.40 3.78
C ALA A 119 9.75 2.96 3.35
N ARG A 120 10.16 2.14 4.32
CA ARG A 120 10.46 0.71 4.11
C ARG A 120 9.60 -0.13 5.02
N VAL A 121 9.01 -1.18 4.47
CA VAL A 121 8.25 -2.14 5.26
C VAL A 121 9.20 -2.91 6.16
N MET A 122 8.93 -2.92 7.46
CA MET A 122 9.68 -3.69 8.46
C MET A 122 8.93 -4.95 8.88
N HIS A 123 7.61 -4.82 9.05
CA HIS A 123 6.77 -5.90 9.55
C HIS A 123 5.31 -5.68 9.13
N LEU A 124 4.54 -6.77 9.08
CA LEU A 124 3.11 -6.77 8.82
C LEU A 124 2.40 -7.67 9.84
N GLU A 125 1.26 -7.22 10.30
CA GLU A 125 0.38 -8.03 11.15
C GLU A 125 -1.10 -7.76 10.83
N PRO A 126 -2.02 -8.68 11.20
CA PRO A 126 -3.45 -8.39 11.14
C PRO A 126 -3.78 -7.15 11.94
N ALA A 127 -4.66 -6.30 11.42
CA ALA A 127 -5.05 -5.08 12.09
C ALA A 127 -5.80 -5.37 13.40
N VAL A 128 -5.30 -4.85 14.49
CA VAL A 128 -6.01 -4.81 15.79
C VAL A 128 -7.00 -3.64 15.81
N LEU A 129 -6.58 -2.48 15.27
CA LEU A 129 -7.47 -1.33 15.15
C LEU A 129 -8.69 -1.63 14.29
N ARG A 130 -9.81 -0.98 14.62
CA ARG A 130 -11.07 -1.06 13.89
C ARG A 130 -11.40 0.28 13.22
N PRO A 131 -12.09 0.28 12.08
CA PRO A 131 -12.51 1.51 11.44
C PRO A 131 -13.63 2.20 12.21
N PRO A 132 -13.83 3.51 12.04
CA PRO A 132 -14.97 4.23 12.60
C PRO A 132 -16.29 3.56 12.20
N GLY A 133 -17.20 3.39 13.19
CA GLY A 133 -18.48 2.73 12.98
C GLY A 133 -18.50 1.23 13.21
N ASP A 134 -17.35 0.60 13.51
CA ASP A 134 -17.29 -0.79 13.94
C ASP A 134 -17.97 -0.98 15.32
N SER A 135 -18.45 -2.19 15.60
CA SER A 135 -19.10 -2.54 16.86
C SER A 135 -18.15 -2.53 18.05
N GLU A 136 -16.87 -2.87 17.83
CA GLU A 136 -15.82 -2.89 18.84
C GLU A 136 -15.21 -1.49 19.04
N ARG A 137 -15.95 -0.61 19.71
CA ARG A 137 -15.59 0.81 19.86
C ARG A 137 -14.27 1.04 20.59
N GLU A 138 -13.89 0.14 21.49
CA GLU A 138 -12.64 0.23 22.27
C GLU A 138 -11.38 0.08 21.41
N LEU A 139 -11.52 -0.54 20.23
CA LEU A 139 -10.43 -0.73 19.27
C LEU A 139 -10.40 0.35 18.19
N ILE A 140 -11.29 1.35 18.25
CA ILE A 140 -11.27 2.48 17.32
C ILE A 140 -10.30 3.53 17.89
N GLY A 141 -9.29 3.88 17.10
CA GLY A 141 -8.33 4.93 17.45
C GLY A 141 -8.90 6.35 17.36
N ASP A 142 -8.07 7.37 17.52
CA ASP A 142 -8.47 8.77 17.36
C ASP A 142 -9.02 8.99 15.95
N SER A 143 -10.26 9.51 15.87
CA SER A 143 -10.95 9.76 14.61
C SER A 143 -10.19 10.68 13.65
N ARG A 144 -9.35 11.57 14.17
CA ARG A 144 -8.51 12.50 13.39
C ARG A 144 -7.38 11.80 12.64
N GLN A 145 -7.05 10.57 13.02
CA GLN A 145 -5.99 9.76 12.40
C GLN A 145 -6.50 8.84 11.29
N TYR A 146 -7.84 8.83 11.07
CA TYR A 146 -8.43 8.09 9.95
C TYR A 146 -8.59 9.01 8.74
N HIS A 147 -8.01 8.60 7.64
CA HIS A 147 -8.00 9.36 6.40
C HIS A 147 -8.55 8.51 5.25
N PRO A 148 -9.08 9.13 4.18
CA PRO A 148 -9.39 8.42 2.95
C PRO A 148 -8.14 7.72 2.38
N LEU A 149 -8.27 6.47 1.98
CA LEU A 149 -7.17 5.68 1.42
C LEU A 149 -6.78 6.15 0.00
N THR A 150 -7.72 6.72 -0.74
CA THR A 150 -7.55 7.16 -2.13
C THR A 150 -6.36 8.09 -2.37
N PRO A 151 -6.17 9.20 -1.63
CA PRO A 151 -5.01 10.07 -1.83
C PRO A 151 -3.68 9.36 -1.58
N LEU A 152 -3.60 8.55 -0.52
CA LEU A 152 -2.38 7.80 -0.21
C LEU A 152 -2.01 6.84 -1.34
N LEU A 153 -2.97 6.04 -1.83
CA LEU A 153 -2.73 5.10 -2.93
C LEU A 153 -2.28 5.81 -4.21
N TRP A 154 -2.87 6.96 -4.48
CA TRP A 154 -2.52 7.76 -5.65
C TRP A 154 -1.08 8.28 -5.56
N GLU A 155 -0.74 8.95 -4.46
CA GLU A 155 0.58 9.52 -4.25
C GLU A 155 1.67 8.44 -4.17
N LEU A 156 1.38 7.32 -3.51
CA LEU A 156 2.29 6.19 -3.41
C LEU A 156 2.64 5.61 -4.79
N ALA A 157 1.66 5.48 -5.68
CA ALA A 157 1.90 5.00 -7.03
C ALA A 157 2.60 6.05 -7.91
N MET A 158 2.22 7.32 -7.80
CA MET A 158 2.73 8.39 -8.65
C MET A 158 4.11 8.90 -8.25
N ARG A 159 4.42 8.92 -6.95
CA ARG A 159 5.64 9.52 -6.38
C ARG A 159 6.50 8.53 -5.57
N GLY A 160 5.99 7.34 -5.29
CA GLY A 160 6.73 6.30 -4.58
C GLY A 160 7.97 5.82 -5.38
N PRO A 161 8.80 4.94 -4.80
CA PRO A 161 10.05 4.48 -5.42
C PRO A 161 9.84 3.65 -6.69
N ARG A 162 8.66 3.01 -6.86
CA ARG A 162 8.43 2.09 -7.97
C ARG A 162 8.15 2.82 -9.28
N GLY A 163 9.02 2.62 -10.27
CA GLY A 163 8.87 3.14 -11.64
C GLY A 163 8.31 2.13 -12.65
N GLU A 164 8.09 0.87 -12.23
CA GLU A 164 7.60 -0.22 -13.10
C GLU A 164 6.16 -0.60 -12.77
N LEU A 165 5.51 -1.32 -13.68
CA LEU A 165 4.18 -1.86 -13.45
C LEU A 165 4.17 -2.82 -12.26
N LEU A 166 3.08 -2.81 -11.50
CA LEU A 166 2.79 -3.85 -10.52
C LEU A 166 2.70 -5.21 -11.23
N PRO A 167 3.19 -6.30 -10.61
CA PRO A 167 3.21 -7.63 -11.24
C PRO A 167 1.85 -8.10 -11.75
N GLU A 168 0.77 -7.68 -11.07
CA GLU A 168 -0.60 -8.06 -11.38
C GLU A 168 -1.08 -7.51 -12.72
N ILE A 169 -0.55 -6.37 -13.11
CA ILE A 169 -0.94 -5.70 -14.36
C ILE A 169 0.18 -5.69 -15.40
N ALA A 170 1.36 -6.21 -15.06
CA ALA A 170 2.49 -6.33 -15.97
C ALA A 170 2.28 -7.43 -17.02
N GLY A 171 3.16 -7.43 -18.04
CA GLY A 171 3.16 -8.37 -19.16
C GLY A 171 2.38 -7.85 -20.38
N PRO A 172 2.20 -8.71 -21.40
CA PRO A 172 1.47 -8.34 -22.62
C PRO A 172 0.01 -8.03 -22.30
N ALA A 173 -0.36 -6.76 -22.33
CA ALA A 173 -1.69 -6.28 -21.98
C ALA A 173 -2.02 -4.94 -22.65
N VAL A 174 -3.30 -4.67 -22.80
CA VAL A 174 -3.83 -3.34 -23.07
C VAL A 174 -4.62 -2.84 -21.86
N TYR A 175 -4.60 -1.55 -21.66
CA TYR A 175 -5.13 -0.87 -20.50
C TYR A 175 -6.23 0.10 -20.90
N ARG A 176 -7.30 0.11 -20.14
CA ARG A 176 -8.43 1.02 -20.27
C ARG A 176 -8.89 1.48 -18.91
N VAL A 177 -9.30 2.73 -18.78
CA VAL A 177 -9.92 3.24 -17.55
C VAL A 177 -11.38 2.79 -17.46
N ALA A 178 -11.77 2.28 -16.30
CA ALA A 178 -13.16 1.89 -16.04
C ALA A 178 -14.08 3.13 -16.05
N PRO A 179 -15.27 3.04 -16.69
CA PRO A 179 -16.23 4.14 -16.70
C PRO A 179 -16.65 4.61 -15.29
N SER A 180 -16.67 3.69 -14.34
CA SER A 180 -17.08 3.93 -12.94
C SER A 180 -16.06 4.71 -12.11
N LEU A 181 -14.81 4.89 -12.59
CA LEU A 181 -13.80 5.62 -11.83
C LEU A 181 -14.18 7.09 -11.70
N ASP A 182 -14.41 7.54 -10.46
CA ASP A 182 -14.56 8.97 -10.19
C ASP A 182 -13.18 9.65 -10.14
N THR A 183 -12.94 10.52 -11.13
CA THR A 183 -11.70 11.29 -11.21
C THR A 183 -11.76 12.62 -10.45
N ALA A 184 -12.92 13.02 -9.95
CA ALA A 184 -13.06 14.27 -9.20
C ALA A 184 -12.39 14.18 -7.82
N THR A 185 -12.32 12.99 -7.26
CA THR A 185 -11.69 12.72 -5.94
C THR A 185 -10.18 12.50 -6.03
N LEU A 186 -9.61 12.43 -7.23
CA LEU A 186 -8.18 12.17 -7.43
C LEU A 186 -7.39 13.49 -7.50
N PRO A 187 -6.21 13.58 -6.86
CA PRO A 187 -5.33 14.76 -6.93
C PRO A 187 -4.58 14.81 -8.27
N VAL A 188 -5.32 15.02 -9.38
CA VAL A 188 -4.81 14.82 -10.75
C VAL A 188 -4.51 16.16 -11.43
N ALA A 189 -3.29 16.34 -11.93
CA ALA A 189 -2.93 17.45 -12.80
C ALA A 189 -3.71 17.41 -14.14
N SER A 190 -3.98 18.57 -14.73
CA SER A 190 -4.77 18.69 -15.97
C SER A 190 -4.25 17.84 -17.13
N ALA A 191 -2.93 17.74 -17.29
CA ALA A 191 -2.29 16.90 -18.31
C ALA A 191 -2.65 15.42 -18.15
N ILE A 192 -2.65 14.93 -16.91
CA ILE A 192 -3.00 13.53 -16.59
C ILE A 192 -4.51 13.29 -16.75
N LYS A 193 -5.36 14.27 -16.44
CA LYS A 193 -6.80 14.16 -16.72
C LYS A 193 -7.07 13.86 -18.20
N SER A 194 -6.38 14.54 -19.11
CA SER A 194 -6.51 14.31 -20.55
C SER A 194 -6.09 12.89 -20.97
N VAL A 195 -5.06 12.35 -20.33
CA VAL A 195 -4.61 10.96 -20.52
C VAL A 195 -5.69 9.97 -20.03
N ILE A 196 -6.24 10.18 -18.84
CA ILE A 196 -7.31 9.34 -18.27
C ILE A 196 -8.53 9.34 -19.20
N GLU A 197 -8.97 10.49 -19.68
CA GLU A 197 -10.09 10.59 -20.61
C GLU A 197 -9.83 9.86 -21.94
N ARG A 198 -8.60 9.88 -22.42
CA ARG A 198 -8.21 9.11 -23.61
C ARG A 198 -8.24 7.60 -23.33
N LEU A 199 -7.76 7.16 -22.15
CA LEU A 199 -7.82 5.77 -21.72
C LEU A 199 -9.25 5.27 -21.45
N ARG A 200 -10.20 6.14 -21.13
CA ARG A 200 -11.62 5.79 -21.02
C ARG A 200 -12.22 5.38 -22.37
N ARG A 201 -11.74 5.98 -23.46
CA ARG A 201 -12.31 5.79 -24.80
C ARG A 201 -11.72 4.58 -25.52
N LYS A 202 -10.43 4.29 -25.30
CA LYS A 202 -9.71 3.25 -26.04
C LYS A 202 -8.75 2.48 -25.15
N ALA A 203 -8.78 1.14 -25.28
CA ALA A 203 -7.77 0.25 -24.66
C ALA A 203 -6.50 0.30 -25.50
N VAL A 204 -5.34 0.53 -24.87
CA VAL A 204 -4.04 0.66 -25.55
C VAL A 204 -2.92 0.03 -24.69
N PRO A 205 -1.84 -0.47 -25.33
CA PRO A 205 -0.69 -1.01 -24.60
C PRO A 205 0.17 0.08 -23.96
N LEU A 206 1.00 -0.29 -22.99
CA LEU A 206 1.90 0.60 -22.24
C LEU A 206 2.80 1.42 -23.19
N ALA A 207 3.37 0.78 -24.23
CA ALA A 207 4.26 1.46 -25.18
C ALA A 207 3.56 2.63 -25.88
N THR A 208 2.29 2.46 -26.24
CA THR A 208 1.48 3.55 -26.84
C THR A 208 1.23 4.67 -25.84
N ILE A 209 0.92 4.33 -24.57
CA ILE A 209 0.68 5.32 -23.50
C ILE A 209 1.96 6.13 -23.23
N ALA A 210 3.11 5.47 -23.18
CA ALA A 210 4.42 6.08 -22.97
C ALA A 210 4.83 7.09 -24.06
N GLY A 211 4.25 6.97 -25.24
CA GLY A 211 4.47 7.92 -26.34
C GLY A 211 3.53 9.13 -26.32
N TRP A 212 2.64 9.27 -25.33
CA TRP A 212 1.73 10.41 -25.25
C TRP A 212 2.41 11.63 -24.60
N PRO A 213 1.97 12.86 -24.92
CA PRO A 213 2.50 14.06 -24.30
C PRO A 213 2.46 13.99 -22.77
N ALA A 214 3.49 14.51 -22.11
CA ALA A 214 3.70 14.52 -20.68
C ALA A 214 3.96 13.14 -20.01
N LEU A 215 4.08 12.07 -20.78
CA LEU A 215 4.39 10.73 -20.30
C LEU A 215 5.68 10.21 -20.93
N ASP A 216 6.44 9.49 -20.15
CA ASP A 216 7.45 8.52 -20.53
C ASP A 216 6.99 7.13 -20.01
N ARG A 217 7.82 6.10 -20.21
CA ARG A 217 7.49 4.73 -19.80
C ARG A 217 7.25 4.63 -18.29
N GLU A 218 8.10 5.28 -17.49
CA GLU A 218 8.00 5.26 -16.04
C GLU A 218 6.73 5.95 -15.55
N ARG A 219 6.46 7.17 -16.04
CA ARG A 219 5.25 7.91 -15.69
C ARG A 219 3.98 7.21 -16.12
N ALA A 220 4.01 6.55 -17.29
CA ALA A 220 2.90 5.75 -17.77
C ALA A 220 2.66 4.53 -16.86
N ALA A 221 3.72 3.84 -16.44
CA ALA A 221 3.61 2.72 -15.50
C ALA A 221 3.07 3.17 -14.14
N ARG A 222 3.58 4.29 -13.59
CA ARG A 222 3.09 4.89 -12.34
C ARG A 222 1.60 5.25 -12.42
N LEU A 223 1.17 5.86 -13.51
CA LEU A 223 -0.24 6.20 -13.72
C LEU A 223 -1.12 4.93 -13.78
N LEU A 224 -0.69 3.89 -14.49
CA LEU A 224 -1.44 2.63 -14.54
C LEU A 224 -1.51 1.95 -13.17
N ASN A 225 -0.44 1.97 -12.40
CA ASN A 225 -0.45 1.49 -11.01
C ASN A 225 -1.44 2.30 -10.15
N ALA A 226 -1.42 3.63 -10.25
CA ALA A 226 -2.34 4.49 -9.53
C ALA A 226 -3.81 4.17 -9.86
N LEU A 227 -4.14 4.04 -11.14
CA LEU A 227 -5.47 3.68 -11.61
C LEU A 227 -5.89 2.27 -11.16
N TYR A 228 -4.95 1.32 -11.14
CA TYR A 228 -5.19 -0.04 -10.66
C TYR A 228 -5.53 -0.05 -9.16
N LEU A 229 -4.76 0.64 -8.33
CA LEU A 229 -5.00 0.75 -6.89
C LEU A 229 -6.33 1.45 -6.55
N GLN A 230 -6.83 2.29 -7.46
CA GLN A 230 -8.17 2.88 -7.34
C GLN A 230 -9.28 1.96 -7.84
N SER A 231 -8.97 0.71 -8.22
CA SER A 231 -9.93 -0.21 -8.87
C SER A 231 -10.54 0.38 -10.16
N GLY A 232 -9.82 1.32 -10.77
CA GLY A 232 -10.24 2.06 -11.96
C GLY A 232 -9.58 1.60 -13.26
N LEU A 233 -8.81 0.50 -13.26
CA LEU A 233 -8.10 0.01 -14.42
C LEU A 233 -8.65 -1.33 -14.91
N ILE A 234 -8.99 -1.40 -16.19
CA ILE A 234 -9.33 -2.63 -16.89
C ILE A 234 -8.09 -3.08 -17.65
N VAL A 235 -7.64 -4.31 -17.38
CA VAL A 235 -6.47 -4.94 -18.00
C VAL A 235 -6.94 -6.09 -18.88
N SER A 236 -6.66 -6.04 -20.19
CA SER A 236 -7.03 -7.08 -21.14
C SER A 236 -5.78 -7.71 -21.75
N ARG A 237 -5.58 -9.00 -21.54
CA ARG A 237 -4.45 -9.77 -22.07
C ARG A 237 -4.76 -10.48 -23.38
N SER A 238 -6.02 -10.75 -23.68
CA SER A 238 -6.50 -11.39 -24.90
C SER A 238 -6.72 -10.42 -26.07
N HIS A 239 -6.42 -9.12 -25.90
CA HIS A 239 -6.56 -8.15 -26.96
C HIS A 239 -5.45 -8.31 -28.01
N ARG A 240 -5.80 -8.19 -29.34
CA ARG A 240 -4.83 -8.34 -30.44
C ARG A 240 -3.62 -7.40 -30.33
N ASP A 241 -3.79 -6.22 -29.77
CA ASP A 241 -2.70 -5.24 -29.58
C ASP A 241 -1.84 -5.56 -28.37
N ALA A 242 -2.25 -6.41 -27.43
CA ALA A 242 -1.44 -6.89 -26.32
C ALA A 242 -0.28 -7.79 -26.78
N VAL A 243 -0.47 -8.49 -27.89
CA VAL A 243 0.52 -9.44 -28.46
C VAL A 243 1.59 -8.71 -29.30
N ARG A 244 1.34 -7.45 -29.73
CA ARG A 244 2.25 -6.69 -30.60
C ARG A 244 3.40 -6.00 -29.86
N ASP A 245 3.33 -5.84 -28.56
CA ASP A 245 4.45 -5.36 -27.73
C ASP A 245 5.42 -6.54 -27.50
N GLY A 246 6.02 -7.03 -28.59
CA GLY A 246 7.02 -8.09 -28.55
C GLY A 246 8.20 -7.70 -27.64
N TRP A 247 8.41 -8.47 -26.64
CA TRP A 247 9.63 -8.51 -25.86
C TRP A 247 10.69 -9.27 -26.71
N PHE A 248 11.47 -8.52 -27.46
CA PHE A 248 12.75 -8.96 -28.02
C PHE A 248 13.81 -7.98 -27.58
#